data_5a9dda74c4896ca76dde8874fdf8c820
#
_entry.id   5a9dda74c4896ca76dde8874fdf8c820
#
_cell.length_a   1.000
_cell.length_b   1.000
_cell.length_c   1.000
_cell.angle_alpha   90.00
_cell.angle_beta   90.00
_cell.angle_gamma   90.00
#
_symmetry.space_group_name_H-M   'P 1'
#
loop_
_entity.id
_entity.type
_entity.pdbx_description
1 polymer ?
#
loop_
_entity_poly.entity_id
_entity_poly.type
_entity_poly.pdbx_seq_one_letter_code
_entity_poly.pdbx_strand_id
1 'polypeptide(L)'
;MIKNLFILSFFIFFYQSIFAYNYEYKSDDVSISLDFDDRNISEIKFEFIKDNQKHFGIIDYSNKEININLNTDIITFDEFKKFFPKPQKNNKLNKKINFNWEIAELFVSDEYSLYSSKLNFTYDKGFNLLTFYDSKKDFEFSILPNLNGDKQLYLSARNAGQFFHAQKITKNMIGGTLIGKGNFRRFDDYDLTIKVKDFSVNKESKFYNLIFTSRLLDIFSILQNNQDEFNYLEVPIQKKGKVFNFDHAIMLGGTVAFSFKGEANPSQKTASVNGTYGPLYLFEK
;
A
#
# COMPACT_ATOMS: atom_id res chain seq x y z
N MET A 1 -7.49 1.36 19.95
CA MET A 1 -6.52 0.44 19.32
C MET A 1 -5.10 0.63 19.86
N ILE A 2 -4.54 1.82 19.86
CA ILE A 2 -3.19 2.09 20.42
C ILE A 2 -3.09 1.75 21.91
N LYS A 3 -4.13 1.96 22.73
CA LYS A 3 -4.13 1.58 24.16
C LYS A 3 -3.99 0.07 24.38
N ASN A 4 -4.63 -0.76 23.58
CA ASN A 4 -4.58 -2.23 23.72
C ASN A 4 -3.26 -2.81 23.19
N LEU A 5 -2.66 -2.20 22.17
CA LEU A 5 -1.31 -2.54 21.74
C LEU A 5 -0.26 -2.08 22.78
N PHE A 6 -0.53 -0.99 23.50
CA PHE A 6 0.31 -0.53 24.62
C PHE A 6 0.24 -1.49 25.83
N ILE A 7 -0.92 -2.09 26.09
CA ILE A 7 -1.04 -3.14 27.10
C ILE A 7 -0.21 -4.36 26.70
N LEU A 8 -0.26 -4.79 25.42
CA LEU A 8 0.56 -5.87 24.91
C LEU A 8 2.06 -5.56 25.02
N SER A 9 2.48 -4.33 24.68
CA SER A 9 3.88 -3.90 24.81
C SER A 9 4.30 -3.73 26.28
N PHE A 10 3.39 -3.32 27.17
CA PHE A 10 3.64 -3.17 28.60
C PHE A 10 3.89 -4.54 29.27
N PHE A 11 3.14 -5.58 28.87
CA PHE A 11 3.37 -6.95 29.37
C PHE A 11 4.69 -7.53 28.85
N ILE A 12 5.13 -7.21 27.65
CA ILE A 12 6.41 -7.67 27.08
C ILE A 12 7.61 -7.07 27.84
N PHE A 13 7.51 -5.87 28.42
CA PHE A 13 8.63 -5.20 29.11
C PHE A 13 8.73 -5.49 30.61
N PHE A 14 7.69 -6.00 31.27
CA PHE A 14 7.69 -6.14 32.74
C PHE A 14 8.09 -7.51 33.28
N TYR A 15 8.36 -8.52 32.42
CA TYR A 15 8.64 -9.88 32.88
C TYR A 15 10.07 -10.35 32.62
N GLN A 16 11.03 -9.84 33.43
CA GLN A 16 12.36 -10.46 33.54
C GLN A 16 12.48 -11.48 34.67
N SER A 17 11.45 -11.82 35.40
CA SER A 17 11.57 -12.69 36.56
C SER A 17 10.27 -13.36 36.97
N ILE A 18 9.79 -14.37 36.24
CA ILE A 18 8.89 -15.39 36.79
C ILE A 18 9.06 -16.73 36.05
N PHE A 19 9.01 -17.82 36.83
CA PHE A 19 9.20 -19.23 36.44
C PHE A 19 8.19 -19.74 35.42
N ALA A 20 8.55 -20.81 34.70
CA ALA A 20 7.78 -21.53 33.69
C ALA A 20 6.30 -21.78 34.10
N TYR A 21 5.38 -20.97 33.60
CA TYR A 21 3.94 -21.16 33.68
C TYR A 21 3.27 -20.55 32.45
N ASN A 22 2.24 -21.24 31.96
CA ASN A 22 1.31 -20.67 30.99
C ASN A 22 0.51 -19.60 31.70
N TYR A 23 0.49 -18.39 31.16
CA TYR A 23 -0.33 -17.30 31.63
C TYR A 23 -1.45 -17.04 30.63
N GLU A 24 -2.70 -17.06 31.08
CA GLU A 24 -3.85 -16.76 30.25
C GLU A 24 -4.58 -15.54 30.82
N TYR A 25 -4.81 -14.54 29.96
CA TYR A 25 -5.68 -13.41 30.24
C TYR A 25 -6.89 -13.48 29.32
N LYS A 26 -8.09 -13.37 29.86
CA LYS A 26 -9.33 -13.38 29.09
C LYS A 26 -10.28 -12.29 29.59
N SER A 27 -10.79 -11.51 28.65
CA SER A 27 -11.91 -10.59 28.83
C SER A 27 -12.92 -10.82 27.70
N ASP A 28 -14.05 -10.11 27.70
CA ASP A 28 -15.09 -10.29 26.69
C ASP A 28 -14.56 -10.08 25.24
N ASP A 29 -13.61 -9.14 25.07
CA ASP A 29 -13.10 -8.76 23.77
C ASP A 29 -11.64 -9.17 23.49
N VAL A 30 -10.92 -9.68 24.50
CA VAL A 30 -9.48 -9.99 24.37
C VAL A 30 -9.11 -11.28 25.11
N SER A 31 -8.44 -12.18 24.43
CA SER A 31 -7.78 -13.36 25.03
C SER A 31 -6.30 -13.35 24.68
N ILE A 32 -5.44 -13.55 25.67
CA ILE A 32 -3.99 -13.64 25.50
C ILE A 32 -3.48 -14.84 26.27
N SER A 33 -2.75 -15.75 25.61
CA SER A 33 -2.03 -16.86 26.21
C SER A 33 -0.53 -16.68 26.01
N LEU A 34 0.26 -16.90 27.04
CA LEU A 34 1.71 -16.79 27.01
C LEU A 34 2.31 -18.15 27.40
N ASP A 35 3.12 -18.72 26.52
CA ASP A 35 3.91 -19.92 26.78
C ASP A 35 5.38 -19.54 26.98
N PHE A 36 6.04 -20.19 27.93
CA PHE A 36 7.44 -19.93 28.31
C PHE A 36 8.29 -21.18 28.12
N ASP A 37 9.49 -20.98 27.62
CA ASP A 37 10.56 -21.96 27.54
C ASP A 37 11.79 -21.41 28.27
N ASP A 38 12.31 -22.18 29.28
CA ASP A 38 13.47 -21.81 30.10
C ASP A 38 13.50 -20.33 30.57
N ARG A 39 12.37 -19.81 31.08
CA ARG A 39 12.16 -18.42 31.55
C ARG A 39 12.07 -17.37 30.43
N ASN A 40 12.05 -17.77 29.17
CA ASN A 40 11.82 -16.90 28.06
C ASN A 40 10.44 -17.14 27.48
N ILE A 41 9.78 -16.09 27.00
CA ILE A 41 8.54 -16.25 26.25
C ILE A 41 8.90 -16.96 24.94
N SER A 42 8.31 -18.14 24.71
CA SER A 42 8.47 -18.90 23.48
C SER A 42 7.34 -18.64 22.49
N GLU A 43 6.11 -18.49 22.99
CA GLU A 43 4.94 -18.25 22.17
C GLU A 43 3.98 -17.29 22.86
N ILE A 44 3.32 -16.44 22.07
CA ILE A 44 2.17 -15.63 22.49
C ILE A 44 1.03 -15.90 21.51
N LYS A 45 -0.07 -16.45 22.02
CA LYS A 45 -1.34 -16.51 21.28
C LYS A 45 -2.22 -15.38 21.73
N PHE A 46 -2.87 -14.72 20.78
CA PHE A 46 -3.81 -13.66 21.08
C PHE A 46 -5.03 -13.71 20.17
N GLU A 47 -6.14 -13.35 20.74
CA GLU A 47 -7.39 -13.14 20.03
C GLU A 47 -8.01 -11.84 20.56
N PHE A 48 -8.55 -11.02 19.67
CA PHE A 48 -9.33 -9.86 20.07
C PHE A 48 -10.48 -9.62 19.10
N ILE A 49 -11.57 -9.09 19.62
CA ILE A 49 -12.74 -8.69 18.86
C ILE A 49 -12.74 -7.16 18.78
N LYS A 50 -12.88 -6.65 17.58
CA LYS A 50 -13.02 -5.21 17.32
C LYS A 50 -14.06 -5.00 16.25
N ASP A 51 -15.04 -4.13 16.51
CA ASP A 51 -16.13 -3.80 15.59
C ASP A 51 -16.87 -5.07 15.09
N ASN A 52 -17.12 -6.04 16.00
CA ASN A 52 -17.68 -7.37 15.77
C ASN A 52 -16.82 -8.27 14.85
N GLN A 53 -15.56 -7.95 14.66
CA GLN A 53 -14.64 -8.73 13.84
C GLN A 53 -13.58 -9.38 14.72
N LYS A 54 -13.33 -10.65 14.42
CA LYS A 54 -12.38 -11.46 15.14
C LYS A 54 -11.00 -11.37 14.49
N HIS A 55 -10.01 -11.09 15.32
CA HIS A 55 -8.60 -11.11 14.95
C HIS A 55 -7.90 -12.09 15.87
N PHE A 56 -7.11 -12.98 15.33
CA PHE A 56 -6.31 -13.90 16.11
C PHE A 56 -4.91 -14.02 15.51
N GLY A 57 -3.95 -14.30 16.36
CA GLY A 57 -2.57 -14.44 15.92
C GLY A 57 -1.70 -15.18 16.89
N ILE A 58 -0.54 -15.57 16.38
CA ILE A 58 0.51 -16.27 17.12
C ILE A 58 1.82 -15.52 16.88
N ILE A 59 2.55 -15.29 17.95
CA ILE A 59 3.90 -14.76 17.91
C ILE A 59 4.83 -15.80 18.50
N ASP A 60 5.68 -16.39 17.66
CA ASP A 60 6.70 -17.34 18.07
C ASP A 60 8.04 -16.63 18.25
N TYR A 61 8.67 -16.86 19.38
CA TYR A 61 9.97 -16.30 19.71
C TYR A 61 11.04 -17.38 19.69
N SER A 62 12.12 -17.10 18.98
CA SER A 62 13.36 -17.87 19.09
C SER A 62 14.52 -16.95 19.44
N ASN A 63 15.69 -17.55 19.73
CA ASN A 63 16.89 -16.76 20.01
C ASN A 63 17.30 -15.84 18.86
N LYS A 64 16.94 -16.17 17.61
CA LYS A 64 17.36 -15.46 16.39
C LYS A 64 16.21 -14.78 15.65
N GLU A 65 14.99 -15.28 15.79
CA GLU A 65 13.84 -14.88 14.97
C GLU A 65 12.59 -14.63 15.81
N ILE A 66 11.72 -13.78 15.30
CA ILE A 66 10.37 -13.57 15.77
C ILE A 66 9.45 -13.84 14.58
N ASN A 67 8.59 -14.85 14.68
CA ASN A 67 7.59 -15.17 13.68
C ASN A 67 6.24 -14.69 14.16
N ILE A 68 5.57 -13.85 13.38
CA ILE A 68 4.25 -13.31 13.68
C ILE A 68 3.29 -13.78 12.61
N ASN A 69 2.29 -14.55 13.01
CA ASN A 69 1.21 -15.00 12.14
C ASN A 69 -0.09 -14.36 12.62
N LEU A 70 -0.74 -13.59 11.76
CA LEU A 70 -1.99 -12.89 12.04
C LEU A 70 -3.07 -13.35 11.06
N ASN A 71 -4.27 -13.56 11.56
CA ASN A 71 -5.45 -13.84 10.77
C ASN A 71 -6.55 -12.84 11.12
N THR A 72 -7.25 -12.39 10.10
CA THR A 72 -8.33 -11.42 10.22
C THR A 72 -9.45 -11.80 9.26
N ASP A 73 -10.69 -11.83 9.74
CA ASP A 73 -11.82 -12.16 8.89
C ASP A 73 -12.10 -11.00 7.92
N ILE A 74 -12.39 -9.83 8.43
CA ILE A 74 -12.70 -8.65 7.62
C ILE A 74 -11.92 -7.44 8.17
N ILE A 75 -11.38 -6.62 7.26
CA ILE A 75 -10.72 -5.36 7.61
C ILE A 75 -10.90 -4.34 6.49
N THR A 76 -11.06 -3.07 6.85
CA THR A 76 -11.07 -1.99 5.85
C THR A 76 -9.65 -1.61 5.43
N PHE A 77 -9.50 -1.09 4.22
CA PHE A 77 -8.20 -0.64 3.72
C PHE A 77 -7.59 0.50 4.56
N ASP A 78 -8.43 1.37 5.13
CA ASP A 78 -7.97 2.42 6.02
C ASP A 78 -7.45 1.88 7.36
N GLU A 79 -8.02 0.80 7.87
CA GLU A 79 -7.51 0.09 9.05
C GLU A 79 -6.24 -0.69 8.72
N PHE A 80 -6.23 -1.43 7.61
CA PHE A 80 -5.07 -2.15 7.09
C PHE A 80 -3.84 -1.23 7.00
N LYS A 81 -3.98 -0.03 6.46
CA LYS A 81 -2.88 0.96 6.38
C LYS A 81 -2.33 1.38 7.75
N LYS A 82 -3.13 1.33 8.81
CA LYS A 82 -2.70 1.70 10.17
C LYS A 82 -1.77 0.66 10.82
N PHE A 83 -1.79 -0.57 10.31
CA PHE A 83 -0.88 -1.62 10.79
C PHE A 83 0.55 -1.44 10.29
N PHE A 84 0.76 -0.72 9.20
CA PHE A 84 2.13 -0.44 8.76
C PHE A 84 2.80 0.54 9.71
N PRO A 85 3.92 0.14 10.34
CA PRO A 85 4.62 1.01 11.27
C PRO A 85 5.13 2.24 10.53
N LYS A 86 4.90 3.40 11.14
CA LYS A 86 5.59 4.61 10.68
C LYS A 86 7.08 4.40 10.90
N PRO A 87 7.95 4.72 9.94
CA PRO A 87 9.38 4.54 10.08
C PRO A 87 9.90 5.27 11.32
N GLN A 88 10.27 4.51 12.34
CA GLN A 88 10.93 5.05 13.53
C GLN A 88 12.42 5.11 13.27
N LYS A 89 13.04 6.26 13.56
CA LYS A 89 14.43 6.57 13.22
C LYS A 89 15.48 5.69 13.90
N ASN A 90 15.20 4.93 14.96
CA ASN A 90 16.26 4.37 15.84
C ASN A 90 16.03 2.98 16.43
N ASN A 91 15.15 2.13 15.95
CA ASN A 91 15.05 0.77 16.49
C ASN A 91 15.97 -0.20 15.74
N LYS A 92 17.15 -0.43 16.27
CA LYS A 92 18.01 -1.57 15.89
C LYS A 92 17.43 -2.82 16.56
N LEU A 93 16.43 -3.43 15.98
CA LEU A 93 16.03 -4.78 16.33
C LEU A 93 17.16 -5.72 15.90
N ASN A 94 17.71 -6.45 16.89
CA ASN A 94 18.80 -7.40 16.66
C ASN A 94 18.29 -8.79 16.22
N LYS A 95 16.97 -8.96 16.11
CA LYS A 95 16.34 -10.22 15.69
C LYS A 95 15.70 -10.06 14.32
N LYS A 96 15.72 -11.11 13.54
CA LYS A 96 14.96 -11.20 12.30
C LYS A 96 13.46 -11.32 12.64
N ILE A 97 12.61 -10.59 11.93
CA ILE A 97 11.16 -10.68 12.05
C ILE A 97 10.60 -11.21 10.73
N ASN A 98 9.83 -12.28 10.82
CA ASN A 98 9.00 -12.79 9.75
C ASN A 98 7.54 -12.52 10.14
N PHE A 99 6.80 -11.85 9.27
CA PHE A 99 5.40 -11.51 9.50
C PHE A 99 4.55 -12.06 8.36
N ASN A 100 3.51 -12.80 8.71
CA ASN A 100 2.51 -13.32 7.80
C ASN A 100 1.13 -12.87 8.27
N TRP A 101 0.34 -12.32 7.38
CA TRP A 101 -1.03 -11.91 7.68
C TRP A 101 -1.97 -12.43 6.60
N GLU A 102 -2.93 -13.23 7.02
CA GLU A 102 -4.03 -13.73 6.19
C GLU A 102 -5.28 -12.92 6.49
N ILE A 103 -5.92 -12.41 5.46
CA ILE A 103 -7.12 -11.58 5.53
C ILE A 103 -8.18 -12.23 4.65
N ALA A 104 -9.30 -12.67 5.23
CA ALA A 104 -10.35 -13.31 4.45
C ALA A 104 -11.01 -12.30 3.49
N GLU A 105 -11.32 -11.09 3.98
CA GLU A 105 -11.85 -10.01 3.15
C GLU A 105 -11.22 -8.66 3.52
N LEU A 106 -10.61 -7.99 2.53
CA LEU A 106 -10.11 -6.63 2.64
C LEU A 106 -11.04 -5.69 1.87
N PHE A 107 -11.80 -4.90 2.61
CA PHE A 107 -12.68 -3.86 2.06
C PHE A 107 -11.86 -2.68 1.54
N VAL A 108 -11.76 -2.55 0.24
CA VAL A 108 -10.95 -1.52 -0.42
C VAL A 108 -11.77 -0.24 -0.65
N SER A 109 -13.02 -0.39 -1.06
CA SER A 109 -14.02 0.67 -1.20
C SER A 109 -15.43 0.10 -1.05
N ASP A 110 -16.46 0.94 -1.04
CA ASP A 110 -17.86 0.53 -0.91
C ASP A 110 -18.31 -0.50 -1.98
N GLU A 111 -17.62 -0.56 -3.11
CA GLU A 111 -17.96 -1.40 -4.25
C GLU A 111 -16.88 -2.47 -4.57
N TYR A 112 -15.80 -2.52 -3.78
CA TYR A 112 -14.67 -3.38 -4.12
C TYR A 112 -13.97 -3.95 -2.91
N SER A 113 -13.91 -5.30 -2.88
CA SER A 113 -13.20 -6.08 -1.86
C SER A 113 -12.16 -7.00 -2.50
N LEU A 114 -11.06 -7.22 -1.80
CA LEU A 114 -10.08 -8.26 -2.11
C LEU A 114 -10.29 -9.43 -1.15
N TYR A 115 -10.36 -10.65 -1.69
CA TYR A 115 -10.64 -11.86 -0.92
C TYR A 115 -9.40 -12.73 -0.77
N SER A 116 -9.28 -13.38 0.39
CA SER A 116 -8.18 -14.28 0.72
C SER A 116 -6.82 -13.64 0.46
N SER A 117 -6.66 -12.44 0.97
CA SER A 117 -5.45 -11.64 0.80
C SER A 117 -4.35 -12.10 1.76
N LYS A 118 -3.10 -12.06 1.30
CA LYS A 118 -1.92 -12.40 2.09
C LYS A 118 -0.89 -11.30 2.06
N LEU A 119 -0.42 -10.90 3.24
CA LEU A 119 0.70 -9.99 3.42
C LEU A 119 1.84 -10.73 4.10
N ASN A 120 3.00 -10.75 3.48
CA ASN A 120 4.22 -11.28 4.10
C ASN A 120 5.29 -10.20 4.08
N PHE A 121 6.03 -10.04 5.16
CA PHE A 121 7.25 -9.27 5.15
C PHE A 121 8.33 -9.89 6.03
N THR A 122 9.59 -9.62 5.68
CA THR A 122 10.75 -9.99 6.45
C THR A 122 11.60 -8.75 6.75
N TYR A 123 11.97 -8.60 8.01
CA TYR A 123 12.88 -7.58 8.49
C TYR A 123 14.11 -8.25 9.13
N ASP A 124 15.30 -7.95 8.63
CA ASP A 124 16.57 -8.36 9.20
C ASP A 124 17.59 -7.23 8.99
N LYS A 125 17.93 -6.51 10.08
CA LYS A 125 18.77 -5.29 10.05
C LYS A 125 18.29 -4.22 9.06
N GLY A 126 17.09 -4.36 8.55
CA GLY A 126 16.42 -3.56 7.57
C GLY A 126 15.26 -4.31 6.94
N PHE A 127 14.49 -3.60 6.15
CA PHE A 127 13.35 -4.17 5.44
C PHE A 127 13.86 -4.97 4.22
N ASN A 128 13.64 -6.28 4.19
CA ASN A 128 14.21 -7.16 3.17
C ASN A 128 13.22 -7.58 2.10
N LEU A 129 12.01 -7.93 2.49
CA LEU A 129 11.00 -8.46 1.59
C LEU A 129 9.63 -7.99 2.04
N LEU A 130 8.76 -7.66 1.09
CA LEU A 130 7.33 -7.50 1.31
C LEU A 130 6.59 -8.04 0.10
N THR A 131 5.54 -8.82 0.33
CA THR A 131 4.58 -9.21 -0.70
C THR A 131 3.16 -9.06 -0.16
N PHE A 132 2.30 -8.52 -0.98
CA PHE A 132 0.86 -8.51 -0.75
C PHE A 132 0.17 -8.94 -2.03
N TYR A 133 -0.78 -9.86 -1.94
CA TYR A 133 -1.62 -10.29 -3.05
C TYR A 133 -2.94 -10.86 -2.55
N ASP A 134 -3.97 -10.77 -3.35
CA ASP A 134 -5.22 -11.51 -3.14
C ASP A 134 -5.27 -12.80 -3.97
N SER A 135 -6.19 -13.70 -3.65
CA SER A 135 -6.28 -15.03 -4.29
C SER A 135 -6.51 -14.98 -5.80
N LYS A 136 -7.19 -13.94 -6.29
CA LYS A 136 -7.48 -13.74 -7.72
C LYS A 136 -6.39 -12.95 -8.43
N LYS A 137 -5.40 -12.41 -7.70
CA LYS A 137 -4.40 -11.46 -8.20
C LYS A 137 -5.03 -10.22 -8.84
N ASP A 138 -6.15 -9.77 -8.29
CA ASP A 138 -6.78 -8.51 -8.70
C ASP A 138 -5.92 -7.33 -8.24
N PHE A 139 -5.17 -7.51 -7.15
CA PHE A 139 -4.15 -6.58 -6.68
C PHE A 139 -2.92 -7.36 -6.19
N GLU A 140 -1.74 -6.90 -6.61
CA GLU A 140 -0.46 -7.44 -6.17
C GLU A 140 0.53 -6.30 -5.92
N PHE A 141 1.25 -6.38 -4.82
CA PHE A 141 2.33 -5.45 -4.48
C PHE A 141 3.51 -6.23 -3.92
N SER A 142 4.71 -5.93 -4.38
CA SER A 142 5.90 -6.56 -3.83
C SER A 142 7.11 -5.64 -3.82
N ILE A 143 7.96 -5.86 -2.81
CA ILE A 143 9.32 -5.34 -2.73
C ILE A 143 10.21 -6.56 -2.52
N LEU A 144 11.01 -6.90 -3.53
CA LEU A 144 11.83 -8.11 -3.56
C LEU A 144 13.28 -7.75 -3.88
N PRO A 145 14.27 -8.43 -3.27
CA PRO A 145 15.66 -8.30 -3.70
C PRO A 145 15.84 -8.88 -5.11
N ASN A 146 16.61 -8.19 -5.93
CA ASN A 146 17.09 -8.73 -7.20
C ASN A 146 18.39 -9.54 -7.01
N LEU A 147 18.94 -10.08 -8.09
CA LEU A 147 20.17 -10.87 -8.06
C LEU A 147 21.40 -10.08 -7.54
N ASN A 148 21.38 -8.77 -7.66
CA ASN A 148 22.46 -7.88 -7.19
C ASN A 148 22.26 -7.40 -5.75
N GLY A 149 21.15 -7.80 -5.09
CA GLY A 149 20.80 -7.38 -3.75
C GLY A 149 20.04 -6.04 -3.67
N ASP A 150 19.85 -5.34 -4.80
CA ASP A 150 18.97 -4.18 -4.87
C ASP A 150 17.52 -4.63 -4.74
N LYS A 151 16.66 -3.75 -4.24
CA LYS A 151 15.25 -4.07 -4.08
C LYS A 151 14.41 -3.49 -5.20
N GLN A 152 13.63 -4.35 -5.81
CA GLN A 152 12.67 -3.98 -6.84
C GLN A 152 11.28 -3.85 -6.25
N LEU A 153 10.58 -2.81 -6.67
CA LEU A 153 9.18 -2.57 -6.37
C LEU A 153 8.34 -3.00 -7.58
N TYR A 154 7.33 -3.80 -7.32
CA TYR A 154 6.31 -4.19 -8.29
C TYR A 154 4.92 -3.92 -7.74
N LEU A 155 4.03 -3.46 -8.60
CA LEU A 155 2.63 -3.18 -8.30
C LEU A 155 1.79 -3.58 -9.50
N SER A 156 0.69 -4.29 -9.30
CA SER A 156 -0.32 -4.49 -10.33
C SER A 156 -1.73 -4.41 -9.77
N ALA A 157 -2.65 -3.91 -10.58
CA ALA A 157 -4.07 -3.95 -10.30
C ALA A 157 -4.85 -4.19 -11.59
N ARG A 158 -5.80 -5.13 -11.56
CA ARG A 158 -6.69 -5.41 -12.70
C ARG A 158 -7.69 -4.28 -12.95
N ASN A 159 -8.00 -3.51 -11.91
CA ASN A 159 -8.85 -2.33 -11.99
C ASN A 159 -8.12 -1.12 -11.41
N ALA A 160 -7.48 -0.35 -12.29
CA ALA A 160 -6.75 0.87 -11.92
C ALA A 160 -7.65 1.92 -11.27
N GLY A 161 -8.88 2.07 -11.78
CA GLY A 161 -9.85 3.02 -11.23
C GLY A 161 -10.17 2.74 -9.77
N GLN A 162 -10.46 1.49 -9.41
CA GLN A 162 -10.71 1.08 -8.03
C GLN A 162 -9.46 1.25 -7.15
N PHE A 163 -8.28 0.92 -7.67
CA PHE A 163 -7.03 1.15 -6.94
C PHE A 163 -6.84 2.62 -6.59
N PHE A 164 -6.98 3.53 -7.57
CA PHE A 164 -6.82 4.96 -7.33
C PHE A 164 -7.92 5.54 -6.43
N HIS A 165 -9.14 5.02 -6.52
CA HIS A 165 -10.22 5.38 -5.61
C HIS A 165 -9.88 4.99 -4.16
N ALA A 166 -9.42 3.77 -3.93
CA ALA A 166 -9.00 3.29 -2.61
C ALA A 166 -7.86 4.11 -2.00
N GLN A 167 -6.93 4.58 -2.84
CA GLN A 167 -5.86 5.48 -2.43
C GLN A 167 -6.31 6.94 -2.26
N LYS A 168 -7.60 7.24 -2.50
CA LYS A 168 -8.16 8.61 -2.45
C LYS A 168 -7.45 9.57 -3.41
N ILE A 169 -6.90 9.04 -4.51
CA ILE A 169 -6.23 9.82 -5.56
C ILE A 169 -7.27 10.40 -6.50
N THR A 170 -8.14 9.55 -7.06
CA THR A 170 -9.26 9.98 -7.92
C THR A 170 -10.40 8.98 -7.86
N LYS A 171 -11.64 9.48 -7.97
CA LYS A 171 -12.87 8.69 -8.13
C LYS A 171 -13.30 8.57 -9.60
N ASN A 172 -12.58 9.22 -10.49
CA ASN A 172 -13.07 9.53 -11.84
C ASN A 172 -12.39 8.68 -12.91
N MET A 173 -11.37 7.92 -12.56
CA MET A 173 -10.83 6.89 -13.43
C MET A 173 -11.71 5.64 -13.31
N ILE A 174 -12.11 5.09 -14.44
CA ILE A 174 -12.98 3.91 -14.56
C ILE A 174 -12.21 2.84 -15.30
N GLY A 175 -12.19 1.62 -14.72
CA GLY A 175 -11.53 0.48 -15.32
C GLY A 175 -10.00 0.62 -15.40
N GLY A 176 -9.44 0.07 -16.47
CA GLY A 176 -8.03 0.05 -16.75
C GLY A 176 -7.23 -1.00 -15.99
N THR A 177 -6.12 -1.42 -16.57
CA THR A 177 -5.13 -2.27 -15.91
C THR A 177 -3.91 -1.46 -15.54
N LEU A 178 -3.41 -1.65 -14.30
CA LEU A 178 -2.27 -0.92 -13.77
C LEU A 178 -1.09 -1.85 -13.56
N ILE A 179 0.09 -1.42 -13.98
CA ILE A 179 1.38 -2.04 -13.65
C ILE A 179 2.34 -0.95 -13.20
N GLY A 180 2.99 -1.16 -12.07
CA GLY A 180 4.06 -0.32 -11.55
C GLY A 180 5.34 -1.12 -11.40
N LYS A 181 6.47 -0.57 -11.84
CA LYS A 181 7.81 -1.18 -11.66
C LYS A 181 8.82 -0.12 -11.31
N GLY A 182 9.71 -0.45 -10.38
CA GLY A 182 10.71 0.50 -9.94
C GLY A 182 11.74 -0.05 -8.98
N ASN A 183 12.58 0.84 -8.46
CA ASN A 183 13.61 0.51 -7.50
C ASN A 183 13.24 1.05 -6.13
N PHE A 184 13.34 0.21 -5.12
CA PHE A 184 13.05 0.56 -3.75
C PHE A 184 14.34 0.67 -2.93
N ARG A 185 14.61 1.83 -2.38
CA ARG A 185 15.70 2.06 -1.42
C ARG A 185 15.16 2.13 0.00
N ARG A 186 14.12 2.93 0.21
CA ARG A 186 13.40 3.10 1.48
C ARG A 186 11.98 3.56 1.19
N PHE A 187 11.08 3.52 2.18
CA PHE A 187 9.68 4.00 2.03
C PHE A 187 9.57 5.50 1.68
N ASP A 188 10.60 6.27 1.96
CA ASP A 188 10.69 7.70 1.63
C ASP A 188 11.67 7.98 0.46
N ASP A 189 12.21 6.94 -0.17
CA ASP A 189 13.13 7.06 -1.31
C ASP A 189 12.98 5.87 -2.25
N TYR A 190 12.28 6.06 -3.35
CA TYR A 190 12.11 5.07 -4.41
C TYR A 190 11.79 5.72 -5.76
N ASP A 191 12.04 4.97 -6.81
CA ASP A 191 11.60 5.29 -8.17
C ASP A 191 10.52 4.27 -8.57
N LEU A 192 9.46 4.72 -9.24
CA LEU A 192 8.36 3.89 -9.68
C LEU A 192 7.80 4.43 -11.00
N THR A 193 7.79 3.62 -12.04
CA THR A 193 7.04 3.94 -13.26
C THR A 193 5.70 3.22 -13.23
N ILE A 194 4.62 3.98 -13.19
CA ILE A 194 3.24 3.49 -13.27
C ILE A 194 2.78 3.54 -14.71
N LYS A 195 2.21 2.44 -15.19
CA LYS A 195 1.54 2.34 -16.50
C LYS A 195 0.10 1.90 -16.28
N VAL A 196 -0.83 2.60 -16.90
CA VAL A 196 -2.24 2.23 -16.94
C VAL A 196 -2.67 2.09 -18.39
N LYS A 197 -3.43 1.04 -18.69
CA LYS A 197 -3.96 0.78 -20.03
C LYS A 197 -5.47 0.68 -19.98
N ASP A 198 -6.11 1.07 -21.07
CA ASP A 198 -7.53 0.84 -21.35
C ASP A 198 -8.46 1.33 -20.24
N PHE A 199 -8.41 2.63 -19.96
CA PHE A 199 -9.21 3.29 -18.93
C PHE A 199 -10.02 4.44 -19.51
N SER A 200 -11.06 4.84 -18.80
CA SER A 200 -11.81 6.07 -19.07
C SER A 200 -11.77 7.03 -17.90
N VAL A 201 -12.01 8.29 -18.17
CA VAL A 201 -12.06 9.36 -17.15
C VAL A 201 -13.40 10.08 -17.26
N ASN A 202 -14.10 10.18 -16.13
CA ASN A 202 -15.34 10.93 -16.04
C ASN A 202 -15.04 12.44 -16.03
N LYS A 203 -15.71 13.22 -16.91
CA LYS A 203 -15.51 14.65 -17.11
C LYS A 203 -15.89 15.54 -15.93
N GLU A 204 -16.78 15.09 -15.06
CA GLU A 204 -17.22 15.85 -13.87
C GLU A 204 -16.14 16.00 -12.80
N SER A 205 -14.92 15.57 -13.05
CA SER A 205 -13.88 15.42 -12.05
C SER A 205 -13.09 16.69 -11.79
N LYS A 206 -12.84 16.96 -10.49
CA LYS A 206 -11.84 17.97 -10.08
C LYS A 206 -10.42 17.61 -10.58
N PHE A 207 -10.14 16.34 -10.84
CA PHE A 207 -8.87 15.88 -11.43
C PHE A 207 -8.78 16.29 -12.90
N TYR A 208 -9.88 16.16 -13.64
CA TYR A 208 -10.02 16.71 -14.97
C TYR A 208 -9.73 18.23 -14.95
N ASN A 209 -10.35 18.95 -14.02
CA ASN A 209 -10.11 20.37 -13.84
C ASN A 209 -8.67 20.70 -13.41
N LEU A 210 -7.99 19.87 -12.61
CA LEU A 210 -6.63 20.11 -12.14
C LEU A 210 -5.58 19.98 -13.26
N ILE A 211 -5.78 19.04 -14.16
CA ILE A 211 -4.95 18.89 -15.37
C ILE A 211 -5.27 20.03 -16.37
N PHE A 212 -6.50 20.54 -16.37
CA PHE A 212 -7.05 21.36 -17.44
C PHE A 212 -7.35 22.83 -17.06
N THR A 213 -7.19 23.25 -15.82
CA THR A 213 -7.42 24.66 -15.43
C THR A 213 -6.36 25.64 -15.95
N SER A 214 -5.26 25.18 -16.53
CA SER A 214 -4.28 26.04 -17.15
C SER A 214 -4.52 26.13 -18.67
N ARG A 215 -5.41 27.03 -19.13
CA ARG A 215 -5.59 27.44 -20.54
C ARG A 215 -5.84 26.35 -21.60
N LEU A 216 -6.21 25.14 -21.21
CA LEU A 216 -6.42 24.00 -22.09
C LEU A 216 -7.91 23.81 -22.47
N LEU A 217 -8.80 24.69 -21.99
CA LEU A 217 -10.25 24.58 -22.15
C LEU A 217 -10.75 24.62 -23.60
N ASP A 218 -9.97 25.22 -24.53
CA ASP A 218 -10.42 25.39 -25.89
C ASP A 218 -10.42 24.11 -26.75
N ILE A 219 -9.76 23.04 -26.28
CA ILE A 219 -9.65 21.75 -26.99
C ILE A 219 -10.78 20.80 -26.64
N PHE A 220 -11.34 20.93 -25.44
CA PHE A 220 -12.43 20.06 -25.00
C PHE A 220 -13.77 20.31 -25.68
N SER A 221 -13.93 21.42 -26.36
CA SER A 221 -15.06 21.61 -27.29
C SER A 221 -15.04 20.57 -28.45
N ILE A 222 -13.88 19.95 -28.71
CA ILE A 222 -13.69 18.94 -29.76
C ILE A 222 -14.03 17.53 -29.25
N LEU A 223 -13.92 17.28 -27.93
CA LEU A 223 -14.22 16.01 -27.28
C LEU A 223 -15.65 16.04 -26.70
N GLN A 224 -16.66 15.88 -27.54
CA GLN A 224 -18.08 16.09 -27.16
C GLN A 224 -18.74 14.89 -26.47
N ASN A 225 -18.05 13.76 -26.22
CA ASN A 225 -18.62 12.59 -25.57
C ASN A 225 -18.43 12.61 -24.04
N ASN A 226 -19.41 12.07 -23.29
CA ASN A 226 -19.45 12.13 -21.82
C ASN A 226 -18.37 11.33 -21.09
N GLN A 227 -17.63 10.48 -21.79
CA GLN A 227 -16.48 9.73 -21.28
C GLN A 227 -15.35 9.80 -22.30
N ASP A 228 -14.14 10.13 -21.84
CA ASP A 228 -12.96 10.06 -22.69
C ASP A 228 -12.24 8.74 -22.41
N GLU A 229 -12.06 7.95 -23.47
CA GLU A 229 -11.31 6.70 -23.45
C GLU A 229 -9.82 7.00 -23.69
N PHE A 230 -8.99 6.42 -22.82
CA PHE A 230 -7.54 6.52 -22.89
C PHE A 230 -6.94 5.13 -23.02
N ASN A 231 -6.07 4.97 -23.97
CA ASN A 231 -5.41 3.70 -24.23
C ASN A 231 -4.19 3.49 -23.32
N TYR A 232 -3.57 4.60 -22.87
CA TYR A 232 -2.30 4.52 -22.17
C TYR A 232 -2.04 5.74 -21.28
N LEU A 233 -1.53 5.47 -20.09
CA LEU A 233 -0.91 6.45 -19.18
C LEU A 233 0.40 5.88 -18.67
N GLU A 234 1.48 6.65 -18.74
CA GLU A 234 2.76 6.34 -18.13
C GLU A 234 3.22 7.51 -17.27
N VAL A 235 3.51 7.24 -16.00
CA VAL A 235 3.97 8.23 -15.04
C VAL A 235 5.22 7.71 -14.34
N PRO A 236 6.43 8.18 -14.74
CA PRO A 236 7.64 7.96 -13.96
C PRO A 236 7.60 8.83 -12.71
N ILE A 237 7.70 8.22 -11.56
CA ILE A 237 7.62 8.86 -10.24
C ILE A 237 8.94 8.66 -9.53
N GLN A 238 9.51 9.73 -9.00
CA GLN A 238 10.61 9.69 -8.05
C GLN A 238 10.12 10.25 -6.71
N LYS A 239 10.16 9.44 -5.67
CA LYS A 239 9.89 9.90 -4.30
C LYS A 239 11.19 10.16 -3.56
N LYS A 240 11.31 11.36 -2.98
CA LYS A 240 12.38 11.74 -2.07
C LYS A 240 11.79 12.46 -0.84
N GLY A 241 11.87 11.81 0.30
CA GLY A 241 11.25 12.30 1.52
C GLY A 241 9.72 12.39 1.39
N LYS A 242 9.18 13.61 1.45
CA LYS A 242 7.74 13.88 1.34
C LYS A 242 7.32 14.34 -0.05
N VAL A 243 8.26 14.51 -0.98
CA VAL A 243 8.03 15.03 -2.32
C VAL A 243 8.00 13.90 -3.32
N PHE A 244 7.03 13.97 -4.22
CA PHE A 244 6.90 13.15 -5.41
C PHE A 244 7.19 14.02 -6.62
N ASN A 245 8.21 13.66 -7.38
CA ASN A 245 8.51 14.27 -8.67
C ASN A 245 8.08 13.32 -9.77
N PHE A 246 7.51 13.84 -10.83
CA PHE A 246 7.23 13.09 -12.04
C PHE A 246 7.68 13.91 -13.26
N ASP A 247 8.40 13.26 -14.15
CA ASP A 247 8.94 13.86 -15.34
C ASP A 247 8.56 13.00 -16.55
N HIS A 248 8.26 13.69 -17.68
CA HIS A 248 7.87 13.02 -18.93
C HIS A 248 6.70 12.02 -18.78
N ALA A 249 5.71 12.35 -17.94
CA ALA A 249 4.47 11.58 -17.90
C ALA A 249 3.71 11.76 -19.21
N ILE A 250 3.16 10.67 -19.73
CA ILE A 250 2.46 10.64 -21.04
C ILE A 250 1.08 10.01 -20.86
N MET A 251 0.06 10.61 -21.44
CA MET A 251 -1.28 10.05 -21.51
C MET A 251 -1.77 10.11 -22.97
N LEU A 252 -2.22 8.98 -23.49
CA LEU A 252 -2.67 8.82 -24.87
C LEU A 252 -4.17 8.50 -24.89
N GLY A 253 -4.94 9.37 -25.56
CA GLY A 253 -6.35 9.14 -25.88
C GLY A 253 -6.53 8.69 -27.33
N GLY A 254 -7.76 8.60 -27.80
CA GLY A 254 -8.05 8.17 -29.16
C GLY A 254 -7.45 9.05 -30.25
N THR A 255 -7.42 10.37 -30.05
CA THR A 255 -6.92 11.34 -31.03
C THR A 255 -5.93 12.34 -30.47
N VAL A 256 -5.78 12.38 -29.16
CA VAL A 256 -5.00 13.40 -28.44
C VAL A 256 -3.99 12.74 -27.50
N ALA A 257 -2.81 13.29 -27.44
CA ALA A 257 -1.77 12.91 -26.51
C ALA A 257 -1.42 14.09 -25.59
N PHE A 258 -1.09 13.76 -24.34
CA PHE A 258 -0.66 14.69 -23.31
C PHE A 258 0.72 14.31 -22.81
N SER A 259 1.58 15.29 -22.60
CA SER A 259 2.82 15.12 -21.87
C SER A 259 2.85 16.12 -20.71
N PHE A 260 3.21 15.65 -19.53
CA PHE A 260 3.23 16.50 -18.35
C PHE A 260 4.36 16.14 -17.40
N LYS A 261 4.77 17.11 -16.60
CA LYS A 261 5.74 16.97 -15.53
C LYS A 261 5.33 17.83 -14.34
N GLY A 262 5.84 17.48 -13.17
CA GLY A 262 5.53 18.27 -11.98
C GLY A 262 6.04 17.64 -10.71
N GLU A 263 5.61 18.22 -9.62
CA GLU A 263 5.86 17.73 -8.28
C GLU A 263 4.59 17.80 -7.42
N ALA A 264 4.51 16.94 -6.44
CA ALA A 264 3.46 16.95 -5.43
C ALA A 264 4.04 16.73 -4.03
N ASN A 265 3.57 17.52 -3.07
CA ASN A 265 3.89 17.33 -1.65
C ASN A 265 2.58 17.16 -0.85
N PRO A 266 2.12 15.92 -0.64
CA PRO A 266 0.87 15.66 0.08
C PRO A 266 0.87 16.19 1.52
N SER A 267 2.04 16.28 2.17
CA SER A 267 2.15 16.81 3.53
C SER A 267 1.83 18.30 3.61
N GLN A 268 2.12 19.03 2.56
CA GLN A 268 1.83 20.47 2.42
C GLN A 268 0.57 20.74 1.62
N LYS A 269 -0.06 19.68 1.07
CA LYS A 269 -1.21 19.77 0.15
C LYS A 269 -0.93 20.66 -1.07
N THR A 270 0.31 20.63 -1.57
CA THR A 270 0.74 21.39 -2.74
C THR A 270 1.02 20.47 -3.91
N ALA A 271 0.70 20.93 -5.12
CA ALA A 271 1.08 20.27 -6.36
C ALA A 271 1.33 21.35 -7.42
N SER A 272 2.33 21.12 -8.25
CA SER A 272 2.63 21.93 -9.43
C SER A 272 2.77 21.01 -10.63
N VAL A 273 1.99 21.27 -11.68
CA VAL A 273 1.97 20.46 -12.90
C VAL A 273 2.06 21.37 -14.10
N ASN A 274 2.97 21.06 -15.02
CA ASN A 274 3.11 21.70 -16.31
C ASN A 274 3.02 20.66 -17.41
N GLY A 275 2.36 20.95 -18.50
CA GLY A 275 2.19 20.00 -19.58
C GLY A 275 1.92 20.63 -20.92
N THR A 276 1.99 19.79 -21.93
CA THR A 276 1.63 20.08 -23.31
C THR A 276 0.69 19.00 -23.84
N TYR A 277 -0.02 19.31 -24.87
CA TYR A 277 -0.89 18.37 -25.57
C TYR A 277 -0.83 18.61 -27.08
N GLY A 278 -1.24 17.63 -27.84
CA GLY A 278 -1.30 17.71 -29.30
C GLY A 278 -2.01 16.51 -29.91
N PRO A 279 -2.23 16.54 -31.20
CA PRO A 279 -2.74 15.37 -31.90
C PRO A 279 -1.80 14.18 -31.74
N LEU A 280 -2.37 12.97 -31.64
CA LEU A 280 -1.63 11.74 -31.34
C LEU A 280 -0.47 11.50 -32.33
N TYR A 281 -0.67 11.79 -33.62
CA TYR A 281 0.34 11.58 -34.65
C TYR A 281 1.66 12.36 -34.43
N LEU A 282 1.67 13.39 -33.58
CA LEU A 282 2.89 14.11 -33.23
C LEU A 282 3.75 13.38 -32.19
N PHE A 283 3.21 12.36 -31.53
CA PHE A 283 3.85 11.59 -30.46
C PHE A 283 4.22 10.16 -30.88
N GLU A 284 3.90 9.76 -32.12
CA GLU A 284 4.17 8.42 -32.68
C GLU A 284 5.58 8.30 -33.30
N LYS A 285 6.60 8.96 -32.77
CA LYS A 285 7.99 8.85 -33.27
C LYS A 285 8.88 7.98 -32.39
#